data_c8ca366ba0d7b652929cc71a79ed1200
#
_entry.id   c8ca366ba0d7b652929cc71a79ed1200
#
_cell.length_a   1.000
_cell.length_b   1.000
_cell.length_c   1.000
_cell.angle_alpha   90.00
_cell.angle_beta   90.00
_cell.angle_gamma   90.00
#
_symmetry.space_group_name_H-M   'P 1'
#
loop_
_entity.id
_entity.type
_entity.pdbx_description
1 polymer ?
#
loop_
_entity_poly.entity_id
_entity_poly.type
_entity_poly.pdbx_seq_one_letter_code
_entity_poly.pdbx_strand_id
1 'polypeptide(L)'
;MGVSDYQLGMAYGEFVSSYVDEDTEKILILQKRDIDDMNESQIYTQISNSVQKAAGNNDIQIRGRNLLSTGTFETEEAVTDIFQQKRNIPDILVCMDEETTECARQAVLDFNLAGKVKIIGYYTSEDILAVEKGVISVTCDVDTTQLGQYSVEALTNYIKDGRTNSYYNVDINFLDRAAVEKMRREADTDEKASVE
;
A
#
# COMPACT_ATOMS: atom_id res chain seq x y z
N MET A 1 -11.14 -9.59 -13.08
CA MET A 1 -9.67 -9.59 -13.04
C MET A 1 -9.22 -8.58 -12.03
N GLY A 2 -8.09 -8.80 -11.38
CA GLY A 2 -7.52 -7.87 -10.43
C GLY A 2 -6.92 -8.59 -9.22
N VAL A 3 -6.83 -7.87 -8.12
CA VAL A 3 -6.40 -8.41 -6.83
C VAL A 3 -7.62 -8.52 -5.93
N SER A 4 -7.81 -9.69 -5.31
CA SER A 4 -8.90 -9.84 -4.33
C SER A 4 -8.53 -9.15 -3.01
N ASP A 5 -9.54 -8.68 -2.27
CA ASP A 5 -9.34 -8.07 -0.94
C ASP A 5 -8.59 -8.98 0.02
N TYR A 6 -8.83 -10.29 -0.07
CA TYR A 6 -8.13 -11.28 0.73
C TYR A 6 -6.63 -11.32 0.39
N GLN A 7 -6.28 -11.39 -0.91
CA GLN A 7 -4.88 -11.43 -1.35
C GLN A 7 -4.17 -10.11 -1.04
N LEU A 8 -4.83 -8.97 -1.30
CA LEU A 8 -4.29 -7.66 -0.98
C LEU A 8 -4.03 -7.53 0.53
N GLY A 9 -4.99 -7.92 1.35
CA GLY A 9 -4.86 -7.90 2.80
C GLY A 9 -3.76 -8.83 3.32
N MET A 10 -3.59 -10.01 2.74
CA MET A 10 -2.50 -10.94 3.08
C MET A 10 -1.13 -10.35 2.72
N ALA A 11 -0.98 -9.81 1.50
CA ALA A 11 0.28 -9.23 1.04
C ALA A 11 0.68 -8.01 1.89
N TYR A 12 -0.25 -7.08 2.12
CA TYR A 12 -0.01 -5.96 3.04
C TYR A 12 0.27 -6.43 4.46
N GLY A 13 -0.46 -7.43 4.96
CA GLY A 13 -0.27 -7.98 6.29
C GLY A 13 1.12 -8.55 6.51
N GLU A 14 1.67 -9.28 5.55
CA GLU A 14 3.03 -9.81 5.58
C GLU A 14 4.05 -8.66 5.59
N PHE A 15 3.88 -7.68 4.72
CA PHE A 15 4.78 -6.52 4.63
C PHE A 15 4.73 -5.65 5.89
N VAL A 16 3.53 -5.26 6.36
CA VAL A 16 3.35 -4.49 7.59
C VAL A 16 4.02 -5.20 8.76
N SER A 17 3.84 -6.53 8.86
CA SER A 17 4.44 -7.33 9.92
C SER A 17 5.97 -7.30 9.92
N SER A 18 6.61 -7.16 8.74
CA SER A 18 8.07 -7.05 8.62
C SER A 18 8.62 -5.71 9.15
N TYR A 19 7.77 -4.69 9.25
CA TYR A 19 8.12 -3.37 9.79
C TYR A 19 7.82 -3.22 11.29
N VAL A 20 7.18 -4.21 11.90
CA VAL A 20 6.90 -4.25 13.34
C VAL A 20 8.19 -4.55 14.09
N ASP A 21 8.51 -3.71 15.07
CA ASP A 21 9.65 -3.85 15.97
C ASP A 21 9.22 -3.69 17.44
N GLU A 22 10.20 -3.69 18.35
CA GLU A 22 9.93 -3.62 19.79
C GLU A 22 9.32 -2.27 20.22
N ASP A 23 9.54 -1.22 19.44
CA ASP A 23 9.05 0.13 19.72
C ASP A 23 7.68 0.42 19.05
N THR A 24 7.17 -0.52 18.26
CA THR A 24 5.90 -0.36 17.54
C THR A 24 4.71 -0.54 18.50
N GLU A 25 3.96 0.53 18.74
CA GLU A 25 2.77 0.52 19.62
C GLU A 25 1.46 0.72 18.83
N LYS A 26 1.48 1.49 17.74
CA LYS A 26 0.28 1.94 17.05
C LYS A 26 0.38 1.78 15.54
N ILE A 27 -0.59 1.11 14.97
CA ILE A 27 -0.76 0.96 13.53
C ILE A 27 -2.12 1.52 13.14
N LEU A 28 -2.13 2.39 12.13
CA LEU A 28 -3.35 2.94 11.56
C LEU A 28 -3.46 2.54 10.09
N ILE A 29 -4.59 1.94 9.73
CA ILE A 29 -4.91 1.52 8.37
C ILE A 29 -5.96 2.48 7.82
N LEU A 30 -5.63 3.18 6.73
CA LEU A 30 -6.51 4.08 6.01
C LEU A 30 -6.97 3.43 4.71
N GLN A 31 -8.27 3.46 4.46
CA GLN A 31 -8.85 3.01 3.19
C GLN A 31 -10.01 3.91 2.79
N LYS A 32 -10.30 3.97 1.49
CA LYS A 32 -11.46 4.64 0.90
C LYS A 32 -12.36 3.57 0.30
N ARG A 33 -13.37 3.14 1.04
CA ARG A 33 -14.33 2.14 0.59
C ARG A 33 -15.73 2.47 1.10
N ASP A 34 -16.71 2.05 0.33
CA ASP A 34 -18.12 2.14 0.73
C ASP A 34 -18.47 0.97 1.68
N ILE A 35 -17.92 1.05 2.90
CA ILE A 35 -18.20 0.14 4.01
C ILE A 35 -18.40 0.95 5.28
N ASP A 36 -19.42 0.60 6.04
CA ASP A 36 -19.76 1.31 7.27
C ASP A 36 -18.85 0.91 8.44
N ASP A 37 -18.46 -0.36 8.53
CA ASP A 37 -17.60 -0.91 9.60
C ASP A 37 -16.28 -1.47 9.04
N MET A 38 -15.16 -0.97 9.58
CA MET A 38 -13.82 -1.49 9.23
C MET A 38 -13.64 -2.97 9.56
N ASN A 39 -14.35 -3.50 10.54
CA ASN A 39 -14.31 -4.92 10.88
C ASN A 39 -14.90 -5.82 9.76
N GLU A 40 -15.73 -5.28 8.88
CA GLU A 40 -16.24 -5.97 7.70
C GLU A 40 -15.21 -6.01 6.56
N SER A 41 -14.13 -5.21 6.65
CA SER A 41 -13.07 -5.20 5.66
C SER A 41 -12.21 -6.46 5.76
N GLN A 42 -12.19 -7.26 4.70
CA GLN A 42 -11.29 -8.40 4.59
C GLN A 42 -9.82 -7.97 4.64
N ILE A 43 -9.48 -6.84 4.03
CA ILE A 43 -8.13 -6.28 4.02
C ILE A 43 -7.70 -5.98 5.46
N TYR A 44 -8.50 -5.20 6.20
CA TYR A 44 -8.23 -4.87 7.59
C TYR A 44 -8.04 -6.13 8.45
N THR A 45 -8.93 -7.10 8.29
CA THR A 45 -8.88 -8.36 9.06
C THR A 45 -7.58 -9.14 8.77
N GLN A 46 -7.15 -9.26 7.51
CA GLN A 46 -5.92 -9.97 7.17
C GLN A 46 -4.67 -9.25 7.67
N ILE A 47 -4.60 -7.92 7.52
CA ILE A 47 -3.49 -7.13 8.04
C ILE A 47 -3.42 -7.27 9.56
N SER A 48 -4.54 -7.10 10.27
CA SER A 48 -4.60 -7.19 11.73
C SER A 48 -4.15 -8.56 12.24
N ASN A 49 -4.62 -9.64 11.61
CA ASN A 49 -4.24 -11.00 11.98
C ASN A 49 -2.73 -11.26 11.77
N SER A 50 -2.17 -10.77 10.67
CA SER A 50 -0.75 -10.94 10.35
C SER A 50 0.11 -10.18 11.35
N VAL A 51 -0.24 -8.92 11.65
CA VAL A 51 0.46 -8.09 12.63
C VAL A 51 0.39 -8.68 14.03
N GLN A 52 -0.79 -9.11 14.49
CA GLN A 52 -0.95 -9.72 15.82
C GLN A 52 -0.12 -10.99 15.96
N LYS A 53 -0.04 -11.80 14.91
CA LYS A 53 0.82 -12.99 14.89
C LYS A 53 2.31 -12.65 14.97
N ALA A 54 2.76 -11.59 14.30
CA ALA A 54 4.15 -11.13 14.32
C ALA A 54 4.50 -10.45 15.65
N ALA A 55 3.57 -9.69 16.23
CA ALA A 55 3.75 -8.98 17.49
C ALA A 55 4.02 -9.90 18.69
N GLY A 56 3.60 -11.16 18.63
CA GLY A 56 3.79 -12.13 19.71
C GLY A 56 3.10 -11.67 21.01
N ASN A 57 3.91 -11.25 21.99
CA ASN A 57 3.41 -10.76 23.29
C ASN A 57 3.31 -9.23 23.37
N ASN A 58 3.67 -8.49 22.31
CA ASN A 58 3.58 -7.04 22.29
C ASN A 58 2.12 -6.61 22.08
N ASP A 59 1.65 -5.67 22.88
CA ASP A 59 0.29 -5.11 22.78
C ASP A 59 0.28 -3.98 21.75
N ILE A 60 0.08 -4.33 20.48
CA ILE A 60 0.02 -3.36 19.37
C ILE A 60 -1.42 -2.94 19.15
N GLN A 61 -1.67 -1.64 19.22
CA GLN A 61 -2.97 -1.07 18.93
C GLN A 61 -3.14 -0.89 17.42
N ILE A 62 -3.97 -1.73 16.79
CA ILE A 62 -4.30 -1.65 15.37
C ILE A 62 -5.67 -0.98 15.25
N ARG A 63 -5.73 0.09 14.44
CA ARG A 63 -6.96 0.80 14.13
C ARG A 63 -7.17 0.90 12.63
N GLY A 64 -8.41 0.81 12.19
CA GLY A 64 -8.81 1.10 10.84
C GLY A 64 -9.63 2.41 10.81
N ARG A 65 -9.43 3.22 9.76
CA ARG A 65 -10.26 4.38 9.47
C ARG A 65 -10.66 4.36 8.01
N ASN A 66 -11.97 4.38 7.78
CA ASN A 66 -12.51 4.52 6.44
C ASN A 66 -12.69 6.00 6.13
N LEU A 67 -12.07 6.47 5.05
CA LEU A 67 -12.16 7.85 4.59
C LEU A 67 -13.21 7.92 3.48
N LEU A 68 -14.48 8.01 3.86
CA LEU A 68 -15.60 8.27 2.93
C LEU A 68 -15.56 9.73 2.49
N SER A 69 -14.57 10.11 1.70
CA SER A 69 -14.51 11.46 1.18
C SER A 69 -14.92 11.51 -0.28
N THR A 70 -15.61 12.56 -0.64
CA THR A 70 -16.03 12.84 -2.01
C THR A 70 -15.03 13.70 -2.77
N GLY A 71 -13.95 14.13 -2.11
CA GLY A 71 -12.93 15.01 -2.71
C GLY A 71 -11.57 14.95 -1.99
N THR A 72 -10.55 15.41 -2.70
CA THR A 72 -9.15 15.42 -2.23
C THR A 72 -8.97 16.29 -0.97
N PHE A 73 -9.70 17.39 -0.87
CA PHE A 73 -9.60 18.31 0.27
C PHE A 73 -10.04 17.64 1.58
N GLU A 74 -11.14 16.90 1.58
CA GLU A 74 -11.62 16.18 2.76
C GLU A 74 -10.67 15.06 3.17
N THR A 75 -10.02 14.39 2.20
CA THR A 75 -8.99 13.39 2.47
C THR A 75 -7.76 14.02 3.12
N GLU A 76 -7.30 15.15 2.58
CA GLU A 76 -6.17 15.91 3.12
C GLU A 76 -6.45 16.39 4.56
N GLU A 77 -7.63 16.95 4.82
CA GLU A 77 -8.04 17.38 6.16
C GLU A 77 -8.09 16.18 7.12
N ALA A 78 -8.70 15.08 6.70
CA ALA A 78 -8.83 13.89 7.53
C ALA A 78 -7.49 13.22 7.87
N VAL A 79 -6.52 13.24 6.93
CA VAL A 79 -5.16 12.74 7.16
C VAL A 79 -4.37 13.73 8.03
N THR A 80 -4.47 15.03 7.78
CA THR A 80 -3.82 16.07 8.59
C THR A 80 -4.25 16.01 10.04
N ASP A 81 -5.54 15.80 10.32
CA ASP A 81 -6.08 15.66 11.68
C ASP A 81 -5.41 14.52 12.48
N ILE A 82 -4.98 13.44 11.83
CA ILE A 82 -4.27 12.33 12.48
C ILE A 82 -2.98 12.85 13.10
N PHE A 83 -2.25 13.69 12.38
CA PHE A 83 -0.94 14.22 12.81
C PHE A 83 -1.04 15.42 13.75
N GLN A 84 -2.15 16.16 13.74
CA GLN A 84 -2.42 17.22 14.72
C GLN A 84 -2.60 16.66 16.13
N GLN A 85 -3.10 15.44 16.26
CA GLN A 85 -3.30 14.76 17.53
C GLN A 85 -2.01 14.10 18.03
N LYS A 86 -1.03 14.88 18.48
CA LYS A 86 0.34 14.44 18.84
C LYS A 86 0.44 13.15 19.67
N ARG A 87 -0.58 12.81 20.48
CA ARG A 87 -0.59 11.59 21.30
C ARG A 87 -1.04 10.34 20.55
N ASN A 88 -1.62 10.50 19.38
CA ASN A 88 -2.21 9.41 18.60
C ASN A 88 -1.55 9.21 17.24
N ILE A 89 -0.38 9.82 17.02
CA ILE A 89 0.40 9.59 15.82
C ILE A 89 0.75 8.09 15.74
N PRO A 90 0.46 7.40 14.64
CA PRO A 90 0.82 6.00 14.47
C PRO A 90 2.32 5.84 14.20
N ASP A 91 2.89 4.71 14.61
CA ASP A 91 4.25 4.32 14.25
C ASP A 91 4.30 3.80 12.82
N ILE A 92 3.23 3.09 12.43
CA ILE A 92 3.03 2.60 11.06
C ILE A 92 1.68 3.11 10.53
N LEU A 93 1.72 3.77 9.38
CA LEU A 93 0.54 4.23 8.65
C LEU A 93 0.42 3.45 7.33
N VAL A 94 -0.66 2.71 7.18
CA VAL A 94 -0.96 1.92 5.99
C VAL A 94 -2.00 2.67 5.17
N CYS A 95 -1.64 3.05 3.95
CA CYS A 95 -2.51 3.74 3.00
C CYS A 95 -2.86 2.79 1.85
N MET A 96 -4.15 2.54 1.66
CA MET A 96 -4.66 1.52 0.72
C MET A 96 -5.07 2.09 -0.63
N ASP A 97 -4.78 3.34 -0.88
CA ASP A 97 -5.04 4.04 -2.14
C ASP A 97 -4.03 5.18 -2.37
N GLU A 98 -3.97 5.62 -3.62
CA GLU A 98 -3.04 6.63 -4.11
C GLU A 98 -3.21 7.97 -3.38
N GLU A 99 -4.44 8.44 -3.26
CA GLU A 99 -4.75 9.74 -2.68
C GLU A 99 -4.39 9.80 -1.18
N THR A 100 -4.73 8.77 -0.42
CA THR A 100 -4.35 8.70 1.01
C THR A 100 -2.85 8.59 1.20
N THR A 101 -2.13 7.91 0.28
CA THR A 101 -0.67 7.81 0.29
C THR A 101 -0.03 9.18 0.09
N GLU A 102 -0.50 9.94 -0.90
CA GLU A 102 0.01 11.28 -1.19
C GLU A 102 -0.27 12.26 -0.05
N CYS A 103 -1.49 12.27 0.49
CA CYS A 103 -1.84 13.10 1.65
C CYS A 103 -1.00 12.73 2.88
N ALA A 104 -0.75 11.44 3.13
CA ALA A 104 0.10 10.98 4.22
C ALA A 104 1.57 11.41 4.02
N ARG A 105 2.10 11.29 2.80
CA ARG A 105 3.45 11.74 2.43
C ARG A 105 3.61 13.24 2.72
N GLN A 106 2.66 14.05 2.27
CA GLN A 106 2.71 15.49 2.52
C GLN A 106 2.62 15.81 4.01
N ALA A 107 1.70 15.19 4.74
CA ALA A 107 1.51 15.42 6.17
C ALA A 107 2.76 15.07 6.99
N VAL A 108 3.45 13.93 6.73
CA VAL A 108 4.69 13.61 7.47
C VAL A 108 5.81 14.60 7.21
N LEU A 109 5.85 15.25 6.03
CA LEU A 109 6.79 16.32 5.74
C LEU A 109 6.44 17.59 6.51
N ASP A 110 5.19 18.01 6.48
CA ASP A 110 4.71 19.24 7.12
C ASP A 110 4.86 19.20 8.66
N PHE A 111 4.67 18.01 9.25
CA PHE A 111 4.84 17.79 10.69
C PHE A 111 6.25 17.36 11.11
N ASN A 112 7.24 17.31 10.19
CA ASN A 112 8.60 16.82 10.45
C ASN A 112 8.66 15.42 11.06
N LEU A 113 7.86 14.50 10.52
CA LEU A 113 7.74 13.11 10.96
C LEU A 113 8.31 12.11 9.94
N ALA A 114 8.91 12.59 8.85
CA ALA A 114 9.58 11.75 7.87
C ALA A 114 10.66 10.88 8.56
N GLY A 115 10.60 9.57 8.31
CA GLY A 115 11.47 8.56 8.94
C GLY A 115 11.09 8.20 10.39
N LYS A 116 10.12 8.90 11.02
CA LYS A 116 9.57 8.55 12.34
C LYS A 116 8.29 7.74 12.22
N VAL A 117 7.44 8.11 11.26
CA VAL A 117 6.25 7.35 10.90
C VAL A 117 6.59 6.52 9.67
N LYS A 118 6.43 5.21 9.75
CA LYS A 118 6.63 4.30 8.62
C LYS A 118 5.38 4.30 7.76
N ILE A 119 5.45 4.87 6.54
CA ILE A 119 4.33 4.85 5.60
C ILE A 119 4.46 3.63 4.70
N ILE A 120 3.41 2.82 4.67
CA ILE A 120 3.22 1.72 3.73
C ILE A 120 2.10 2.15 2.79
N GLY A 121 2.47 2.59 1.59
CA GLY A 121 1.59 3.26 0.65
C GLY A 121 1.12 2.38 -0.49
N TYR A 122 0.29 2.98 -1.33
CA TYR A 122 -0.12 2.46 -2.63
C TYR A 122 0.62 3.24 -3.72
N TYR A 123 1.08 2.54 -4.76
CA TYR A 123 2.00 3.08 -5.76
C TYR A 123 1.47 4.29 -6.52
N THR A 124 2.32 5.31 -6.61
CA THR A 124 2.29 6.35 -7.64
C THR A 124 3.70 6.52 -8.21
N SER A 125 3.82 7.06 -9.42
CA SER A 125 5.14 7.32 -10.02
C SER A 125 6.00 8.29 -9.20
N GLU A 126 5.39 9.17 -8.42
CA GLU A 126 6.06 10.13 -7.54
C GLU A 126 6.58 9.50 -6.26
N ASP A 127 5.98 8.39 -5.82
CA ASP A 127 6.34 7.69 -4.59
C ASP A 127 7.72 7.03 -4.66
N ILE A 128 8.21 6.67 -5.85
CA ILE A 128 9.56 6.14 -6.02
C ILE A 128 10.61 7.10 -5.43
N LEU A 129 10.50 8.39 -5.70
CA LEU A 129 11.39 9.41 -5.14
C LEU A 129 11.20 9.56 -3.62
N ALA A 130 9.98 9.42 -3.14
CA ALA A 130 9.66 9.49 -1.72
C ALA A 130 10.21 8.27 -0.96
N VAL A 131 10.17 7.08 -1.56
CA VAL A 131 10.78 5.86 -1.01
C VAL A 131 12.31 6.00 -0.96
N GLU A 132 12.95 6.50 -2.01
CA GLU A 132 14.41 6.75 -2.02
C GLU A 132 14.85 7.72 -0.93
N LYS A 133 14.07 8.78 -0.71
CA LYS A 133 14.32 9.79 0.33
C LYS A 133 13.93 9.31 1.73
N GLY A 134 13.32 8.13 1.87
CA GLY A 134 12.87 7.59 3.14
C GLY A 134 11.67 8.32 3.75
N VAL A 135 10.89 9.04 2.95
CA VAL A 135 9.61 9.65 3.38
C VAL A 135 8.52 8.59 3.41
N ILE A 136 8.47 7.74 2.39
CA ILE A 136 7.64 6.52 2.34
C ILE A 136 8.57 5.33 2.58
N SER A 137 8.16 4.39 3.41
CA SER A 137 8.97 3.21 3.72
C SER A 137 8.89 2.17 2.61
N VAL A 138 7.70 1.96 2.07
CA VAL A 138 7.43 1.04 0.97
C VAL A 138 6.15 1.45 0.27
N THR A 139 6.07 1.20 -1.04
CA THR A 139 4.85 1.39 -1.82
C THR A 139 4.43 0.08 -2.49
N CYS A 140 3.12 -0.15 -2.58
CA CYS A 140 2.54 -1.33 -3.21
C CYS A 140 2.23 -1.03 -4.67
N ASP A 141 2.76 -1.85 -5.59
CA ASP A 141 2.47 -1.80 -7.02
C ASP A 141 1.67 -3.04 -7.44
N VAL A 142 0.63 -2.83 -8.25
CA VAL A 142 -0.13 -3.89 -8.89
C VAL A 142 0.33 -4.01 -10.33
N ASP A 143 0.72 -5.22 -10.77
CA ASP A 143 1.23 -5.44 -12.13
C ASP A 143 0.16 -5.15 -13.20
N THR A 144 0.13 -3.90 -13.65
CA THR A 144 -0.80 -3.43 -14.69
C THR A 144 -0.50 -4.03 -16.07
N THR A 145 0.74 -4.46 -16.33
CA THR A 145 1.12 -5.17 -17.55
C THR A 145 0.48 -6.54 -17.59
N GLN A 146 0.57 -7.28 -16.49
CA GLN A 146 -0.07 -8.58 -16.31
C GLN A 146 -1.60 -8.45 -16.40
N LEU A 147 -2.18 -7.39 -15.81
CA LEU A 147 -3.61 -7.09 -15.92
C LEU A 147 -4.04 -6.92 -17.39
N GLY A 148 -3.26 -6.17 -18.18
CA GLY A 148 -3.47 -6.01 -19.62
C GLY A 148 -3.39 -7.33 -20.38
N GLN A 149 -2.37 -8.15 -20.12
CA GLN A 149 -2.18 -9.46 -20.74
C GLN A 149 -3.37 -10.40 -20.44
N TYR A 150 -3.80 -10.49 -19.19
CA TYR A 150 -4.96 -11.31 -18.80
C TYR A 150 -6.26 -10.82 -19.41
N SER A 151 -6.40 -9.51 -19.64
CA SER A 151 -7.57 -8.95 -20.32
C SER A 151 -7.67 -9.42 -21.77
N VAL A 152 -6.55 -9.40 -22.48
CA VAL A 152 -6.46 -9.89 -23.88
C VAL A 152 -6.67 -11.42 -23.93
N GLU A 153 -6.05 -12.15 -23.02
CA GLU A 153 -6.20 -13.60 -22.92
C GLU A 153 -7.68 -14.00 -22.66
N ALA A 154 -8.32 -13.38 -21.69
CA ALA A 154 -9.71 -13.65 -21.36
C ALA A 154 -10.64 -13.42 -22.55
N LEU A 155 -10.45 -12.28 -23.26
CA LEU A 155 -11.24 -11.95 -24.44
C LEU A 155 -11.00 -12.97 -25.58
N THR A 156 -9.73 -13.32 -25.80
CA THR A 156 -9.33 -14.28 -26.83
C THR A 156 -9.94 -15.66 -26.58
N ASN A 157 -9.88 -16.15 -25.32
CA ASN A 157 -10.45 -17.42 -24.92
C ASN A 157 -11.99 -17.40 -25.06
N TYR A 158 -12.64 -16.31 -24.69
CA TYR A 158 -14.09 -16.18 -24.84
C TYR A 158 -14.52 -16.19 -26.31
N ILE A 159 -13.79 -15.51 -27.19
CA ILE A 159 -14.10 -15.50 -28.64
C ILE A 159 -13.89 -16.89 -29.26
N LYS A 160 -12.85 -17.64 -28.86
CA LYS A 160 -12.53 -18.95 -29.43
C LYS A 160 -13.41 -20.05 -28.88
N ASP A 161 -13.61 -20.10 -27.58
CA ASP A 161 -14.15 -21.26 -26.85
C ASP A 161 -15.49 -20.95 -26.19
N GLY A 162 -16.02 -19.71 -26.28
CA GLY A 162 -17.25 -19.27 -25.63
C GLY A 162 -17.17 -19.21 -24.11
N ARG A 163 -15.98 -19.37 -23.54
CA ARG A 163 -15.74 -19.36 -22.09
C ARG A 163 -14.34 -18.86 -21.76
N THR A 164 -14.17 -18.36 -20.55
CA THR A 164 -12.88 -17.95 -19.98
C THR A 164 -12.82 -18.33 -18.50
N ASN A 165 -11.69 -18.15 -17.87
CA ASN A 165 -11.55 -18.29 -16.42
C ASN A 165 -12.47 -17.30 -15.69
N SER A 166 -13.04 -17.72 -14.58
CA SER A 166 -13.91 -16.88 -13.76
C SER A 166 -13.14 -15.74 -13.06
N TYR A 167 -11.84 -15.93 -12.84
CA TYR A 167 -10.97 -14.96 -12.20
C TYR A 167 -9.52 -15.11 -12.69
N TYR A 168 -8.83 -13.98 -12.80
CA TYR A 168 -7.40 -13.88 -13.06
C TYR A 168 -6.76 -13.06 -11.93
N ASN A 169 -5.85 -13.67 -11.18
CA ASN A 169 -5.10 -12.99 -10.13
C ASN A 169 -3.95 -12.21 -10.74
N VAL A 170 -3.81 -10.97 -10.34
CA VAL A 170 -2.70 -10.09 -10.71
C VAL A 170 -1.70 -10.05 -9.56
N ASP A 171 -0.42 -10.03 -9.89
CA ASP A 171 0.65 -9.98 -8.90
C ASP A 171 0.71 -8.62 -8.22
N ILE A 172 1.11 -8.65 -6.95
CA ILE A 172 1.31 -7.49 -6.10
C ILE A 172 2.80 -7.42 -5.77
N ASN A 173 3.42 -6.30 -6.07
CA ASN A 173 4.83 -6.04 -5.78
C ASN A 173 4.93 -4.95 -4.71
N PHE A 174 5.89 -5.09 -3.82
CA PHE A 174 6.23 -4.05 -2.86
C PHE A 174 7.60 -3.47 -3.21
N LEU A 175 7.64 -2.15 -3.35
CA LEU A 175 8.81 -1.39 -3.73
C LEU A 175 9.33 -0.66 -2.49
N ASP A 176 10.24 -1.29 -1.78
CA ASP A 176 11.06 -0.68 -0.75
C ASP A 176 12.29 0.01 -1.38
N ARG A 177 13.10 0.64 -0.57
CA ARG A 177 14.30 1.32 -1.04
C ARG A 177 15.26 0.41 -1.81
N ALA A 178 15.42 -0.83 -1.37
CA ALA A 178 16.32 -1.79 -2.02
C ALA A 178 15.79 -2.21 -3.40
N ALA A 179 14.47 -2.43 -3.50
CA ALA A 179 13.80 -2.74 -4.76
C ALA A 179 13.92 -1.58 -5.76
N VAL A 180 13.69 -0.33 -5.31
CA VAL A 180 13.82 0.87 -6.14
C VAL A 180 15.25 1.07 -6.64
N GLU A 181 16.26 0.91 -5.77
CA GLU A 181 17.67 0.98 -6.17
C GLU A 181 18.05 -0.12 -7.18
N LYS A 182 17.47 -1.31 -7.07
CA LYS A 182 17.67 -2.39 -8.04
C LYS A 182 17.07 -2.04 -9.39
N MET A 183 15.81 -1.58 -9.42
CA MET A 183 15.12 -1.16 -10.65
C MET A 183 15.93 -0.09 -11.42
N ARG A 184 16.50 0.88 -10.73
CA ARG A 184 17.33 1.91 -11.37
C ARG A 184 18.59 1.35 -11.99
N ARG A 185 19.29 0.44 -11.30
CA ARG A 185 20.50 -0.19 -11.85
C ARG A 185 20.19 -1.00 -13.11
N GLU A 186 19.06 -1.69 -13.15
CA GLU A 186 18.60 -2.44 -14.31
C GLU A 186 18.28 -1.51 -15.47
N ALA A 187 17.56 -0.41 -15.23
CA ALA A 187 17.25 0.60 -16.25
C ALA A 187 18.52 1.25 -16.85
N ASP A 188 19.49 1.63 -16.01
CA ASP A 188 20.77 2.20 -16.43
C ASP A 188 21.59 1.22 -17.29
N THR A 189 21.44 -0.09 -17.05
CA THR A 189 22.15 -1.13 -17.79
C THR A 189 21.52 -1.34 -19.17
N ASP A 190 20.19 -1.32 -19.26
CA ASP A 190 19.46 -1.47 -20.52
C ASP A 190 19.64 -0.25 -21.43
N GLU A 191 19.71 0.95 -20.87
CA GLU A 191 19.98 2.17 -21.65
C GLU A 191 21.38 2.14 -22.25
N LYS A 192 22.39 1.65 -21.52
CA LYS A 192 23.75 1.48 -22.05
C LYS A 192 23.85 0.41 -23.13
N ALA A 193 23.11 -0.70 -22.98
CA ALA A 193 23.08 -1.77 -23.98
C ALA A 193 22.35 -1.39 -25.26
N SER A 194 21.46 -0.39 -25.22
CA SER A 194 20.70 0.10 -26.39
C SER A 194 21.48 1.16 -27.22
N VAL A 195 22.61 1.65 -26.73
CA VAL A 195 23.44 2.70 -27.39
C VAL A 195 24.68 2.10 -28.06
N GLU A 196 24.97 0.82 -27.85
CA GLU A 196 25.99 0.05 -28.58
C GLU A 196 25.38 -0.71 -29.79
#